data_2ae964bda87f44080a9c9c9b8666288d
#
_entry.id   2ae964bda87f44080a9c9c9b8666288d
#
_cell.length_a   1.000
_cell.length_b   1.000
_cell.length_c   1.000
_cell.angle_alpha   90.00
_cell.angle_beta   90.00
_cell.angle_gamma   90.00
#
_symmetry.space_group_name_H-M   'P 1'
#
loop_
_entity.id
_entity.type
_entity.pdbx_description
1 polymer ?
#
loop_
_entity_poly.entity_id
_entity_poly.type
_entity_poly.pdbx_seq_one_letter_code
_entity_poly.pdbx_strand_id
1 'polypeptide(L)'
;MSPLRQQQARSQQTHALLLKAATEVLRSESPENLRIPEICKECETNSASAYYHFGSKEGLVTKAYLELFKQNREPDVAGFELMAQTATSSKQVIELFTLIITDPSTIEERKNSRNIRSRIYAAALTNQELAEELAVLQDEYLARNTQAMETFQRKGIANQALSAHQFAVLLESLVVSRSINDSHATPETDESWAQIAVEVLNRFLIQ
;
A
#
# COMPACT_ATOMS: atom_id res chain seq x y z
N MET A 1 13.16 -10.94 -34.93
CA MET A 1 12.99 -11.46 -33.56
C MET A 1 12.77 -12.97 -33.64
N SER A 2 13.39 -13.76 -32.77
CA SER A 2 13.17 -15.22 -32.75
C SER A 2 11.72 -15.55 -32.38
N PRO A 3 11.09 -16.59 -32.99
CA PRO A 3 9.72 -17.03 -32.66
C PRO A 3 9.51 -17.27 -31.15
N LEU A 4 10.50 -17.80 -30.46
CA LEU A 4 10.47 -18.02 -29.00
C LEU A 4 10.35 -16.72 -28.21
N ARG A 5 11.07 -15.66 -28.59
CA ARG A 5 10.96 -14.35 -27.93
C ARG A 5 9.59 -13.72 -28.14
N GLN A 6 9.01 -13.91 -29.31
CA GLN A 6 7.67 -13.40 -29.63
C GLN A 6 6.58 -14.13 -28.84
N GLN A 7 6.71 -15.45 -28.65
CA GLN A 7 5.82 -16.24 -27.82
C GLN A 7 5.91 -15.86 -26.32
N GLN A 8 7.12 -15.67 -25.81
CA GLN A 8 7.32 -15.21 -24.44
C GLN A 8 6.73 -13.83 -24.20
N ALA A 9 6.92 -12.87 -25.12
CA ALA A 9 6.35 -11.54 -25.01
C ALA A 9 4.81 -11.56 -24.99
N ARG A 10 4.17 -12.38 -25.82
CA ARG A 10 2.70 -12.57 -25.80
C ARG A 10 2.21 -13.18 -24.49
N SER A 11 2.92 -14.17 -23.97
CA SER A 11 2.60 -14.81 -22.68
C SER A 11 2.67 -13.81 -21.54
N GLN A 12 3.73 -13.00 -21.47
CA GLN A 12 3.88 -11.94 -20.46
C GLN A 12 2.81 -10.86 -20.60
N GLN A 13 2.46 -10.47 -21.81
CA GLN A 13 1.38 -9.52 -22.09
C GLN A 13 0.03 -10.05 -21.59
N THR A 14 -0.30 -11.32 -21.88
CA THR A 14 -1.54 -11.95 -21.40
C THR A 14 -1.58 -12.01 -19.88
N HIS A 15 -0.49 -12.43 -19.24
CA HIS A 15 -0.38 -12.41 -17.78
C HIS A 15 -0.66 -11.02 -17.20
N ALA A 16 -0.01 -9.98 -17.75
CA ALA A 16 -0.18 -8.60 -17.26
C ALA A 16 -1.62 -8.08 -17.45
N LEU A 17 -2.26 -8.39 -18.58
CA LEU A 17 -3.66 -8.00 -18.83
C LEU A 17 -4.62 -8.67 -17.86
N LEU A 18 -4.50 -9.98 -17.65
CA LEU A 18 -5.33 -10.72 -16.70
C LEU A 18 -5.14 -10.21 -15.26
N LEU A 19 -3.90 -9.99 -14.86
CA LEU A 19 -3.59 -9.43 -13.55
C LEU A 19 -4.20 -8.05 -13.36
N LYS A 20 -4.04 -7.16 -14.34
CA LYS A 20 -4.62 -5.82 -14.32
C LYS A 20 -6.15 -5.87 -14.20
N ALA A 21 -6.83 -6.66 -15.01
CA ALA A 21 -8.29 -6.77 -14.97
C ALA A 21 -8.78 -7.31 -13.62
N ALA A 22 -8.12 -8.34 -13.07
CA ALA A 22 -8.44 -8.85 -11.74
C ALA A 22 -8.20 -7.82 -10.64
N THR A 23 -7.13 -7.04 -10.74
CA THR A 23 -6.79 -5.95 -9.82
C THR A 23 -7.88 -4.88 -9.81
N GLU A 24 -8.40 -4.49 -10.98
CA GLU A 24 -9.48 -3.49 -11.07
C GLU A 24 -10.79 -4.00 -10.45
N VAL A 25 -11.16 -5.27 -10.66
CA VAL A 25 -12.32 -5.88 -9.99
C VAL A 25 -12.14 -5.83 -8.48
N LEU A 26 -11.00 -6.26 -7.96
CA LEU A 26 -10.74 -6.30 -6.52
C LEU A 26 -10.54 -4.92 -5.89
N ARG A 27 -10.38 -3.86 -6.66
CA ARG A 27 -10.32 -2.48 -6.15
C ARG A 27 -11.63 -2.08 -5.46
N SER A 28 -12.77 -2.48 -6.02
CA SER A 28 -14.10 -2.12 -5.54
C SER A 28 -14.95 -3.28 -5.06
N GLU A 29 -14.64 -4.51 -5.50
CA GLU A 29 -15.43 -5.70 -5.24
C GLU A 29 -14.70 -6.72 -4.36
N SER A 30 -15.47 -7.68 -3.82
CA SER A 30 -14.92 -8.81 -3.07
C SER A 30 -14.49 -9.96 -4.01
N PRO A 31 -13.57 -10.85 -3.57
CA PRO A 31 -13.07 -11.96 -4.38
C PRO A 31 -14.15 -12.91 -4.89
N GLU A 32 -15.27 -13.02 -4.17
CA GLU A 32 -16.40 -13.85 -4.55
C GLU A 32 -17.00 -13.40 -5.90
N ASN A 33 -16.97 -12.09 -6.16
CA ASN A 33 -17.51 -11.50 -7.39
C ASN A 33 -16.58 -11.64 -8.59
N LEU A 34 -15.29 -11.92 -8.38
CA LEU A 34 -14.35 -12.13 -9.47
C LEU A 34 -14.70 -13.41 -10.25
N ARG A 35 -14.96 -13.27 -11.54
CA ARG A 35 -15.33 -14.34 -12.46
C ARG A 35 -14.27 -14.50 -13.55
N ILE A 36 -13.55 -15.63 -13.53
CA ILE A 36 -12.49 -15.93 -14.53
C ILE A 36 -12.99 -15.78 -15.98
N PRO A 37 -14.19 -16.30 -16.37
CA PRO A 37 -14.66 -16.13 -17.75
C PRO A 37 -14.87 -14.68 -18.17
N GLU A 38 -15.32 -13.81 -17.25
CA GLU A 38 -15.56 -12.39 -17.51
C GLU A 38 -14.25 -11.65 -17.71
N ILE A 39 -13.26 -11.87 -16.84
CA ILE A 39 -11.91 -11.33 -16.98
C ILE A 39 -11.25 -11.78 -18.28
N CYS A 40 -11.38 -13.08 -18.62
CA CYS A 40 -10.83 -13.61 -19.85
C CYS A 40 -11.47 -12.99 -21.09
N LYS A 41 -12.78 -12.74 -21.07
CA LYS A 41 -13.51 -12.06 -22.15
C LYS A 41 -13.01 -10.63 -22.35
N GLU A 42 -12.83 -9.88 -21.27
CA GLU A 42 -12.28 -8.52 -21.30
C GLU A 42 -10.85 -8.47 -21.86
N CYS A 43 -10.03 -9.47 -21.52
CA CYS A 43 -8.64 -9.58 -21.97
C CYS A 43 -8.47 -10.30 -23.34
N GLU A 44 -9.54 -10.58 -24.05
CA GLU A 44 -9.54 -11.33 -25.33
C GLU A 44 -8.75 -12.66 -25.26
N THR A 45 -8.91 -13.39 -24.13
CA THR A 45 -8.23 -14.66 -23.88
C THR A 45 -9.24 -15.73 -23.40
N ASN A 46 -8.76 -16.86 -22.90
CA ASN A 46 -9.60 -17.96 -22.42
C ASN A 46 -9.18 -18.41 -21.01
N SER A 47 -10.09 -19.14 -20.35
CA SER A 47 -9.89 -19.62 -18.99
C SER A 47 -8.68 -20.56 -18.86
N ALA A 48 -8.34 -21.33 -19.89
CA ALA A 48 -7.16 -22.21 -19.87
C ALA A 48 -5.86 -21.38 -19.75
N SER A 49 -5.82 -20.22 -20.42
CA SER A 49 -4.70 -19.27 -20.31
C SER A 49 -4.62 -18.68 -18.89
N ALA A 50 -5.75 -18.28 -18.29
CA ALA A 50 -5.76 -17.77 -16.93
C ALA A 50 -5.25 -18.81 -15.92
N TYR A 51 -5.71 -20.05 -16.01
CA TYR A 51 -5.22 -21.14 -15.15
C TYR A 51 -3.76 -21.50 -15.42
N TYR A 52 -3.30 -21.41 -16.66
CA TYR A 52 -1.88 -21.60 -16.98
C TYR A 52 -0.98 -20.58 -16.25
N HIS A 53 -1.41 -19.32 -16.17
CA HIS A 53 -0.61 -18.25 -15.55
C HIS A 53 -0.71 -18.18 -14.03
N PHE A 54 -1.88 -18.50 -13.47
CA PHE A 54 -2.17 -18.26 -12.05
C PHE A 54 -2.53 -19.53 -11.27
N GLY A 55 -2.59 -20.69 -11.93
CA GLY A 55 -2.91 -21.97 -11.31
C GLY A 55 -4.39 -22.12 -10.94
N SER A 56 -4.96 -21.16 -10.25
CA SER A 56 -6.34 -21.18 -9.76
C SER A 56 -6.95 -19.77 -9.73
N LYS A 57 -8.24 -19.65 -9.40
CA LYS A 57 -8.90 -18.37 -9.09
C LYS A 57 -8.22 -17.72 -7.86
N GLU A 58 -7.94 -18.51 -6.85
CA GLU A 58 -7.29 -18.09 -5.62
C GLU A 58 -5.89 -17.53 -5.89
N GLY A 59 -5.12 -18.17 -6.78
CA GLY A 59 -3.80 -17.68 -7.20
C GLY A 59 -3.89 -16.34 -7.93
N LEU A 60 -4.88 -16.16 -8.83
CA LEU A 60 -5.13 -14.87 -9.47
C LEU A 60 -5.53 -13.79 -8.44
N VAL A 61 -6.39 -14.11 -7.47
CA VAL A 61 -6.81 -13.21 -6.39
C VAL A 61 -5.61 -12.82 -5.54
N THR A 62 -4.76 -13.78 -5.15
CA THR A 62 -3.53 -13.53 -4.39
C THR A 62 -2.65 -12.51 -5.12
N LYS A 63 -2.32 -12.76 -6.39
CA LYS A 63 -1.46 -11.84 -7.17
C LYS A 63 -2.10 -10.46 -7.37
N ALA A 64 -3.42 -10.40 -7.58
CA ALA A 64 -4.14 -9.14 -7.72
C ALA A 64 -4.19 -8.33 -6.42
N TYR A 65 -4.33 -8.97 -5.26
CA TYR A 65 -4.25 -8.29 -3.96
C TYR A 65 -2.84 -7.77 -3.65
N LEU A 66 -1.79 -8.52 -3.99
CA LEU A 66 -0.41 -8.05 -3.86
C LEU A 66 -0.13 -6.84 -4.76
N GLU A 67 -0.65 -6.87 -5.98
CA GLU A 67 -0.55 -5.73 -6.90
C GLU A 67 -1.31 -4.50 -6.36
N LEU A 68 -2.54 -4.67 -5.86
CA LEU A 68 -3.29 -3.61 -5.19
C LEU A 68 -2.55 -3.06 -3.97
N PHE A 69 -1.94 -3.92 -3.16
CA PHE A 69 -1.16 -3.49 -2.01
C PHE A 69 0.01 -2.61 -2.43
N LYS A 70 0.76 -3.01 -3.46
CA LYS A 70 1.86 -2.21 -4.03
C LYS A 70 1.36 -0.86 -4.53
N GLN A 71 0.30 -0.84 -5.35
CA GLN A 71 -0.27 0.40 -5.89
C GLN A 71 -0.73 1.37 -4.78
N ASN A 72 -1.20 0.85 -3.65
CA ASN A 72 -1.63 1.67 -2.52
C ASN A 72 -0.48 2.15 -1.63
N ARG A 73 0.60 1.35 -1.51
CA ARG A 73 1.69 1.66 -0.57
C ARG A 73 2.83 2.44 -1.21
N GLU A 74 3.13 2.16 -2.47
CA GLU A 74 4.28 2.75 -3.16
C GLU A 74 4.26 4.28 -3.17
N PRO A 75 3.13 4.97 -3.45
CA PRO A 75 3.10 6.43 -3.40
C PRO A 75 3.42 7.01 -2.02
N ASP A 76 2.91 6.38 -0.95
CA ASP A 76 3.15 6.83 0.43
C ASP A 76 4.64 6.70 0.78
N VAL A 77 5.25 5.54 0.48
CA VAL A 77 6.65 5.25 0.80
C VAL A 77 7.59 6.10 -0.06
N ALA A 78 7.36 6.19 -1.36
CA ALA A 78 8.15 7.03 -2.26
C ALA A 78 8.05 8.52 -1.87
N GLY A 79 6.89 8.99 -1.44
CA GLY A 79 6.69 10.34 -0.91
C GLY A 79 7.52 10.58 0.35
N PHE A 80 7.56 9.61 1.26
CA PHE A 80 8.37 9.70 2.48
C PHE A 80 9.88 9.68 2.19
N GLU A 81 10.33 8.83 1.27
CA GLU A 81 11.73 8.81 0.78
C GLU A 81 12.13 10.14 0.13
N LEU A 82 11.27 10.68 -0.74
CA LEU A 82 11.51 11.98 -1.37
C LEU A 82 11.61 13.11 -0.33
N MET A 83 10.71 13.12 0.65
CA MET A 83 10.73 14.08 1.75
C MET A 83 12.03 13.95 2.56
N ALA A 84 12.49 12.73 2.84
CA ALA A 84 13.75 12.50 3.55
C ALA A 84 14.96 13.02 2.77
N GLN A 85 14.93 12.95 1.44
CA GLN A 85 15.98 13.47 0.58
C GLN A 85 15.96 15.00 0.49
N THR A 86 14.80 15.62 0.37
CA THR A 86 14.63 17.04 0.01
C THR A 86 14.41 17.98 1.20
N ALA A 87 13.86 17.52 2.31
CA ALA A 87 13.59 18.34 3.48
C ALA A 87 14.89 18.90 4.09
N THR A 88 14.81 20.15 4.53
CA THR A 88 15.90 20.92 5.14
C THR A 88 15.65 21.27 6.61
N SER A 89 14.44 21.05 7.12
CA SER A 89 14.08 21.31 8.52
C SER A 89 12.94 20.42 9.01
N SER A 90 12.88 20.19 10.32
CA SER A 90 11.76 19.51 10.99
C SER A 90 10.42 20.22 10.77
N LYS A 91 10.41 21.55 10.77
CA LYS A 91 9.23 22.36 10.51
C LYS A 91 8.62 22.04 9.15
N GLN A 92 9.44 21.98 8.09
CA GLN A 92 8.98 21.63 6.74
C GLN A 92 8.35 20.23 6.70
N VAL A 93 8.95 19.26 7.38
CA VAL A 93 8.42 17.89 7.43
C VAL A 93 7.07 17.85 8.16
N ILE A 94 6.95 18.54 9.30
CA ILE A 94 5.71 18.63 10.07
C ILE A 94 4.59 19.31 9.25
N GLU A 95 4.89 20.40 8.58
CA GLU A 95 3.93 21.13 7.74
C GLU A 95 3.40 20.25 6.60
N LEU A 96 4.27 19.51 5.92
CA LEU A 96 3.89 18.59 4.86
C LEU A 96 3.04 17.42 5.38
N PHE A 97 3.43 16.81 6.49
CA PHE A 97 2.63 15.75 7.10
C PHE A 97 1.28 16.26 7.58
N THR A 98 1.24 17.44 8.20
CA THR A 98 -0.02 18.05 8.65
C THR A 98 -0.94 18.27 7.47
N LEU A 99 -0.42 18.87 6.38
CA LEU A 99 -1.19 19.07 5.15
C LEU A 99 -1.73 17.73 4.63
N ILE A 100 -0.89 16.72 4.51
CA ILE A 100 -1.28 15.39 4.07
C ILE A 100 -2.41 14.81 4.93
N ILE A 101 -2.34 14.96 6.24
CA ILE A 101 -3.32 14.39 7.18
C ILE A 101 -4.64 15.19 7.16
N THR A 102 -4.58 16.50 7.01
CA THR A 102 -5.72 17.41 7.19
C THR A 102 -6.36 17.92 5.89
N ASP A 103 -5.75 17.66 4.73
CA ASP A 103 -6.29 18.14 3.44
C ASP A 103 -7.62 17.43 3.10
N PRO A 104 -8.74 18.17 3.10
CA PRO A 104 -10.05 17.59 2.81
C PRO A 104 -10.17 16.97 1.43
N SER A 105 -9.39 17.45 0.44
CA SER A 105 -9.44 16.97 -0.93
C SER A 105 -8.91 15.54 -1.08
N THR A 106 -8.07 15.08 -0.15
CA THR A 106 -7.45 13.75 -0.18
C THR A 106 -8.12 12.75 0.79
N ILE A 107 -9.06 13.19 1.62
CA ILE A 107 -9.66 12.36 2.68
C ILE A 107 -10.32 11.11 2.10
N GLU A 108 -11.17 11.25 1.09
CA GLU A 108 -11.90 10.11 0.51
C GLU A 108 -10.95 9.12 -0.21
N GLU A 109 -9.96 9.62 -0.96
CA GLU A 109 -8.96 8.76 -1.61
C GLU A 109 -8.16 7.96 -0.58
N ARG A 110 -7.73 8.61 0.50
CA ARG A 110 -7.01 7.97 1.61
C ARG A 110 -7.86 6.95 2.35
N LYS A 111 -9.12 7.26 2.61
CA LYS A 111 -10.09 6.33 3.19
C LYS A 111 -10.27 5.11 2.31
N ASN A 112 -10.43 5.29 1.01
CA ASN A 112 -10.52 4.20 0.05
C ASN A 112 -9.25 3.34 0.05
N SER A 113 -8.07 3.94 0.04
CA SER A 113 -6.79 3.23 0.13
C SER A 113 -6.66 2.41 1.42
N ARG A 114 -7.09 2.95 2.57
CA ARG A 114 -7.11 2.23 3.85
C ARG A 114 -8.11 1.07 3.83
N ASN A 115 -9.30 1.26 3.25
CA ASN A 115 -10.31 0.21 3.11
C ASN A 115 -9.81 -0.95 2.23
N ILE A 116 -9.11 -0.65 1.14
CA ILE A 116 -8.47 -1.67 0.30
C ILE A 116 -7.45 -2.47 1.12
N ARG A 117 -6.57 -1.80 1.86
CA ARG A 117 -5.57 -2.48 2.72
C ARG A 117 -6.23 -3.36 3.78
N SER A 118 -7.28 -2.87 4.43
CA SER A 118 -8.04 -3.64 5.43
C SER A 118 -8.63 -4.93 4.84
N ARG A 119 -9.17 -4.87 3.63
CA ARG A 119 -9.67 -6.06 2.91
C ARG A 119 -8.55 -7.04 2.57
N ILE A 120 -7.39 -6.55 2.15
CA ILE A 120 -6.21 -7.40 1.87
C ILE A 120 -5.74 -8.10 3.14
N TYR A 121 -5.63 -7.39 4.26
CA TYR A 121 -5.26 -8.00 5.54
C TYR A 121 -6.28 -9.04 6.01
N ALA A 122 -7.57 -8.75 5.88
CA ALA A 122 -8.62 -9.71 6.20
C ALA A 122 -8.54 -10.98 5.33
N ALA A 123 -8.28 -10.83 4.03
CA ALA A 123 -8.10 -11.97 3.13
C ALA A 123 -6.85 -12.80 3.48
N ALA A 124 -5.77 -12.17 3.92
CA ALA A 124 -4.55 -12.86 4.33
C ALA A 124 -4.75 -13.75 5.58
N LEU A 125 -5.76 -13.49 6.43
CA LEU A 125 -6.07 -14.34 7.59
C LEU A 125 -6.50 -15.76 7.20
N THR A 126 -7.02 -15.95 5.99
CA THR A 126 -7.52 -17.22 5.49
C THR A 126 -6.80 -17.74 4.25
N ASN A 127 -5.82 -16.99 3.75
CA ASN A 127 -5.03 -17.34 2.58
C ASN A 127 -3.53 -17.27 2.93
N GLN A 128 -2.94 -18.42 3.19
CA GLN A 128 -1.55 -18.52 3.63
C GLN A 128 -0.55 -18.00 2.59
N GLU A 129 -0.75 -18.28 1.29
CA GLU A 129 0.12 -17.78 0.22
C GLU A 129 0.12 -16.24 0.19
N LEU A 130 -1.08 -15.62 0.31
CA LEU A 130 -1.20 -14.18 0.39
C LEU A 130 -0.51 -13.62 1.64
N ALA A 131 -0.68 -14.28 2.79
CA ALA A 131 -0.06 -13.84 4.06
C ALA A 131 1.47 -13.83 3.97
N GLU A 132 2.07 -14.90 3.42
CA GLU A 132 3.52 -15.04 3.28
C GLU A 132 4.09 -14.00 2.32
N GLU A 133 3.51 -13.82 1.13
CA GLU A 133 3.98 -12.84 0.16
C GLU A 133 3.74 -11.40 0.62
N LEU A 134 2.63 -11.15 1.32
CA LEU A 134 2.32 -9.84 1.91
C LEU A 134 3.32 -9.46 3.00
N ALA A 135 3.72 -10.42 3.85
CA ALA A 135 4.73 -10.20 4.87
C ALA A 135 6.07 -9.73 4.27
N VAL A 136 6.52 -10.37 3.18
CA VAL A 136 7.73 -9.95 2.46
C VAL A 136 7.62 -8.50 1.97
N LEU A 137 6.48 -8.12 1.39
CA LEU A 137 6.26 -6.74 0.93
C LEU A 137 6.21 -5.74 2.10
N GLN A 138 5.60 -6.12 3.22
CA GLN A 138 5.55 -5.27 4.41
C GLN A 138 6.94 -5.02 4.98
N ASP A 139 7.77 -6.07 5.05
CA ASP A 139 9.17 -5.96 5.50
C ASP A 139 9.99 -5.05 4.58
N GLU A 140 9.80 -5.14 3.26
CA GLU A 140 10.44 -4.25 2.28
C GLU A 140 10.07 -2.78 2.51
N TYR A 141 8.77 -2.48 2.64
CA TYR A 141 8.31 -1.11 2.87
C TYR A 141 8.73 -0.58 4.25
N LEU A 142 8.73 -1.42 5.28
CA LEU A 142 9.22 -1.04 6.61
C LEU A 142 10.72 -0.71 6.56
N ALA A 143 11.53 -1.49 5.83
CA ALA A 143 12.95 -1.22 5.64
C ALA A 143 13.18 0.13 4.92
N ARG A 144 12.42 0.43 3.88
CA ARG A 144 12.49 1.71 3.15
C ARG A 144 12.10 2.88 4.04
N ASN A 145 11.02 2.78 4.81
CA ASN A 145 10.61 3.80 5.77
C ASN A 145 11.68 4.01 6.87
N THR A 146 12.31 2.92 7.33
CA THR A 146 13.42 2.98 8.28
C THR A 146 14.60 3.77 7.70
N GLN A 147 14.99 3.49 6.45
CA GLN A 147 16.09 4.19 5.78
C GLN A 147 15.80 5.70 5.56
N ALA A 148 14.55 6.04 5.24
CA ALA A 148 14.11 7.42 5.15
C ALA A 148 14.24 8.13 6.49
N MET A 149 13.81 7.49 7.59
CA MET A 149 13.94 8.02 8.94
C MET A 149 15.39 8.17 9.40
N GLU A 150 16.27 7.22 9.10
CA GLU A 150 17.71 7.35 9.32
C GLU A 150 18.29 8.59 8.62
N THR A 151 17.77 8.90 7.44
CA THR A 151 18.17 10.09 6.69
C THR A 151 17.74 11.37 7.39
N PHE A 152 16.53 11.44 7.96
CA PHE A 152 16.10 12.57 8.77
C PHE A 152 16.95 12.73 10.02
N GLN A 153 17.25 11.65 10.74
CA GLN A 153 18.10 11.67 11.94
C GLN A 153 19.53 12.12 11.62
N ARG A 154 20.11 11.64 10.52
CA ARG A 154 21.45 12.02 10.07
C ARG A 154 21.55 13.49 9.66
N LYS A 155 20.47 14.05 9.11
CA LYS A 155 20.36 15.49 8.79
C LYS A 155 20.07 16.38 10.01
N GLY A 156 19.84 15.81 11.20
CA GLY A 156 19.39 16.54 12.39
C GLY A 156 17.96 17.09 12.28
N ILE A 157 17.15 16.56 11.35
CA ILE A 157 15.74 16.92 11.18
C ILE A 157 14.88 16.20 12.21
N ALA A 158 15.21 14.95 12.51
CA ALA A 158 14.52 14.15 13.52
C ALA A 158 15.45 13.88 14.70
N ASN A 159 14.88 13.89 15.92
CA ASN A 159 15.61 13.50 17.11
C ASN A 159 15.84 11.98 17.17
N GLN A 160 16.56 11.52 18.21
CA GLN A 160 16.91 10.11 18.39
C GLN A 160 16.17 9.47 19.58
N ALA A 161 15.03 10.02 19.98
CA ALA A 161 14.23 9.48 21.08
C ALA A 161 13.72 8.05 20.76
N LEU A 162 13.48 7.77 19.48
CA LEU A 162 13.28 6.42 18.94
C LEU A 162 14.37 6.10 17.90
N SER A 163 14.73 4.83 17.78
CA SER A 163 15.49 4.40 16.61
C SER A 163 14.66 4.61 15.34
N ALA A 164 15.32 4.74 14.19
CA ALA A 164 14.64 4.87 12.90
C ALA A 164 13.61 3.74 12.64
N HIS A 165 13.98 2.50 12.99
CA HIS A 165 13.09 1.34 12.88
C HIS A 165 11.88 1.45 13.82
N GLN A 166 12.07 1.84 15.09
CA GLN A 166 10.96 2.03 16.03
C GLN A 166 9.98 3.11 15.54
N PHE A 167 10.50 4.19 14.96
CA PHE A 167 9.65 5.23 14.39
C PHE A 167 8.89 4.73 13.15
N ALA A 168 9.52 3.96 12.26
CA ALA A 168 8.85 3.35 11.11
C ALA A 168 7.72 2.40 11.54
N VAL A 169 7.94 1.58 12.57
CA VAL A 169 6.90 0.72 13.16
C VAL A 169 5.76 1.55 13.75
N LEU A 170 6.07 2.66 14.42
CA LEU A 170 5.05 3.57 14.97
C LEU A 170 4.19 4.19 13.88
N LEU A 171 4.79 4.64 12.77
CA LEU A 171 4.05 5.17 11.61
C LEU A 171 3.10 4.13 11.01
N GLU A 172 3.57 2.90 10.79
CA GLU A 172 2.73 1.80 10.32
C GLU A 172 1.56 1.54 11.27
N SER A 173 1.82 1.53 12.58
CA SER A 173 0.79 1.32 13.60
C SER A 173 -0.28 2.41 13.58
N LEU A 174 0.10 3.68 13.39
CA LEU A 174 -0.84 4.79 13.26
C LEU A 174 -1.72 4.64 12.02
N VAL A 175 -1.14 4.26 10.88
CA VAL A 175 -1.89 4.04 9.63
C VAL A 175 -2.88 2.88 9.77
N VAL A 176 -2.47 1.77 10.38
CA VAL A 176 -3.35 0.61 10.60
C VAL A 176 -4.47 0.95 11.58
N SER A 177 -4.17 1.63 12.69
CA SER A 177 -5.19 2.03 13.67
C SER A 177 -6.25 2.93 13.07
N ARG A 178 -5.87 3.82 12.15
CA ARG A 178 -6.81 4.68 11.42
C ARG A 178 -7.77 3.85 10.55
N SER A 179 -7.26 2.81 9.89
CA SER A 179 -8.08 1.94 9.04
C SER A 179 -9.22 1.24 9.80
N ILE A 180 -8.99 0.88 11.06
CA ILE A 180 -10.00 0.27 11.92
C ILE A 180 -11.12 1.27 12.24
N ASN A 181 -10.75 2.54 12.44
CA ASN A 181 -11.70 3.59 12.82
C ASN A 181 -12.53 4.13 11.65
N ASP A 182 -12.08 3.96 10.40
CA ASP A 182 -12.78 4.52 9.22
C ASP A 182 -14.23 4.02 9.05
N SER A 183 -14.55 2.82 9.52
CA SER A 183 -15.91 2.27 9.44
C SER A 183 -16.88 2.89 10.43
N HIS A 184 -16.37 3.55 11.48
CA HIS A 184 -17.14 4.17 12.56
C HIS A 184 -16.72 5.61 12.86
N ALA A 185 -15.95 6.22 11.94
CA ALA A 185 -15.40 7.54 12.16
C ALA A 185 -16.52 8.59 12.22
N THR A 186 -16.56 9.33 13.32
CA THR A 186 -17.25 10.60 13.42
C THR A 186 -16.25 11.73 13.10
N PRO A 187 -16.72 12.95 12.76
CA PRO A 187 -15.83 14.10 12.57
C PRO A 187 -14.91 14.34 13.79
N GLU A 188 -15.42 14.15 15.00
CA GLU A 188 -14.65 14.29 16.25
C GLU A 188 -13.57 13.23 16.38
N THR A 189 -13.85 11.98 15.98
CA THR A 189 -12.86 10.89 16.00
C THR A 189 -11.75 11.16 14.99
N ASP A 190 -12.09 11.70 13.82
CA ASP A 190 -11.16 12.05 12.75
C ASP A 190 -10.24 13.19 13.19
N GLU A 191 -10.79 14.23 13.79
CA GLU A 191 -10.03 15.36 14.33
C GLU A 191 -9.08 14.91 15.45
N SER A 192 -9.57 14.10 16.38
CA SER A 192 -8.77 13.57 17.49
C SER A 192 -7.61 12.71 16.98
N TRP A 193 -7.83 11.85 15.99
CA TRP A 193 -6.77 11.06 15.40
C TRP A 193 -5.72 11.94 14.71
N ALA A 194 -6.15 12.94 13.94
CA ALA A 194 -5.25 13.87 13.26
C ALA A 194 -4.38 14.65 14.27
N GLN A 195 -4.98 15.13 15.36
CA GLN A 195 -4.27 15.81 16.44
C GLN A 195 -3.21 14.90 17.09
N ILE A 196 -3.57 13.65 17.39
CA ILE A 196 -2.63 12.66 17.95
C ILE A 196 -1.47 12.41 16.98
N ALA A 197 -1.78 12.20 15.69
CA ALA A 197 -0.75 11.94 14.68
C ALA A 197 0.24 13.11 14.56
N VAL A 198 -0.26 14.34 14.52
CA VAL A 198 0.56 15.56 14.47
C VAL A 198 1.39 15.71 15.76
N GLU A 199 0.83 15.46 16.93
CA GLU A 199 1.56 15.52 18.20
C GLU A 199 2.69 14.48 18.28
N VAL A 200 2.43 13.25 17.81
CA VAL A 200 3.47 12.21 17.70
C VAL A 200 4.60 12.67 16.80
N LEU A 201 4.29 13.22 15.63
CA LEU A 201 5.29 13.74 14.71
C LEU A 201 6.10 14.88 15.34
N ASN A 202 5.44 15.82 16.02
CA ASN A 202 6.11 16.91 16.71
C ASN A 202 7.13 16.42 17.74
N ARG A 203 6.78 15.41 18.54
CA ARG A 203 7.69 14.86 19.58
C ARG A 203 8.94 14.20 19.00
N PHE A 204 8.87 13.64 17.81
CA PHE A 204 9.98 12.93 17.18
C PHE A 204 10.73 13.74 16.11
N LEU A 205 10.14 14.82 15.62
CA LEU A 205 10.76 15.71 14.65
C LEU A 205 11.29 17.02 15.25
N ILE A 206 10.83 17.42 16.44
CA ILE A 206 11.37 18.59 17.12
C ILE A 206 12.47 18.13 18.10
N GLN A 207 13.62 18.80 18.05
CA GLN A 207 14.70 18.63 19.04
C GLN A 207 14.36 19.37 20.33
#